data_db3d34bc726c5b4010bdbe094728fcf9
#
_entry.id   db3d34bc726c5b4010bdbe094728fcf9
#
_cell.length_a   1.000
_cell.length_b   1.000
_cell.length_c   1.000
_cell.angle_alpha   90.00
_cell.angle_beta   90.00
_cell.angle_gamma   90.00
#
_symmetry.space_group_name_H-M   'P 1'
#
loop_
_entity.id
_entity.type
_entity.pdbx_description
1 polymer ?
#
loop_
_entity_poly.entity_id
_entity_poly.type
_entity_poly.pdbx_seq_one_letter_code
_entity_poly.pdbx_strand_id
1 'polypeptide(L)'
;MSIVLKNIDYTYMRGTPFERKALSDVSLTIEAGSFTALAGHTGSGKSTLVQHLNGLLQPDSGTVLVDGTDIGKKGAEAKKAKRSVGMVFQYPEHQLFEETVEKDVAFGPTRLGLSAQEIEERVRAALDFVGLPVSEFGARSPFALSGGQRRRAAIAGVLALKPRYLVLDEPTAGLDPRASAALLARLAELHEQDGVTIVLVSHNMDDIAHYADRLIVMHAGRVTLEGAPREVFFAKERLAEAGLRAPHLVELLEELREKGLDLDPAAFGTADGAARIKEALGRRRLC
;
A
#
# COMPACT_ATOMS: atom_id res chain seq x y z
N MET A 1 12.27 10.57 -10.73
CA MET A 1 12.01 9.12 -10.75
C MET A 1 10.57 8.91 -10.33
N SER A 2 9.84 7.97 -10.94
CA SER A 2 8.40 7.75 -10.71
C SER A 2 7.94 6.46 -11.38
N ILE A 3 6.76 5.96 -10.99
CA ILE A 3 6.00 5.01 -11.80
C ILE A 3 4.89 5.78 -12.51
N VAL A 4 4.85 5.68 -13.83
CA VAL A 4 3.87 6.41 -14.67
C VAL A 4 3.06 5.41 -15.47
N LEU A 5 1.74 5.48 -15.31
CA LEU A 5 0.78 4.75 -16.14
C LEU A 5 0.15 5.73 -17.13
N LYS A 6 0.06 5.33 -18.39
CA LYS A 6 -0.50 6.17 -19.48
C LYS A 6 -1.56 5.39 -20.23
N ASN A 7 -2.82 5.83 -20.10
CA ASN A 7 -3.99 5.30 -20.81
C ASN A 7 -4.11 3.77 -20.74
N ILE A 8 -4.04 3.22 -19.53
CA ILE A 8 -4.07 1.78 -19.28
C ILE A 8 -5.50 1.26 -19.41
N ASP A 9 -5.70 0.36 -20.35
CA ASP A 9 -6.87 -0.52 -20.43
C ASP A 9 -6.48 -1.95 -20.12
N TYR A 10 -7.35 -2.67 -19.43
CA TYR A 10 -7.15 -4.09 -19.17
C TYR A 10 -8.47 -4.84 -19.00
N THR A 11 -8.59 -5.98 -19.70
CA THR A 11 -9.77 -6.81 -19.72
C THR A 11 -9.40 -8.26 -19.41
N TYR A 12 -9.96 -8.82 -18.36
CA TYR A 12 -9.82 -10.24 -18.06
C TYR A 12 -10.60 -11.09 -19.05
N MET A 13 -10.06 -12.27 -19.39
CA MET A 13 -10.73 -13.31 -20.20
C MET A 13 -11.33 -12.78 -21.52
N ARG A 14 -10.60 -11.90 -22.19
CA ARG A 14 -11.05 -11.24 -23.42
C ARG A 14 -11.50 -12.25 -24.48
N GLY A 15 -12.64 -11.97 -25.11
CA GLY A 15 -13.21 -12.84 -26.14
C GLY A 15 -13.90 -14.10 -25.60
N THR A 16 -14.13 -14.18 -24.29
CA THR A 16 -14.88 -15.29 -23.67
C THR A 16 -16.19 -14.78 -23.05
N PRO A 17 -17.15 -15.67 -22.72
CA PRO A 17 -18.37 -15.27 -22.01
C PRO A 17 -18.12 -14.66 -20.62
N PHE A 18 -16.92 -14.80 -20.08
CA PHE A 18 -16.51 -14.27 -18.78
C PHE A 18 -15.67 -13.00 -18.90
N GLU A 19 -15.70 -12.37 -20.06
CA GLU A 19 -14.97 -11.12 -20.31
C GLU A 19 -15.38 -10.04 -19.32
N ARG A 20 -14.37 -9.41 -18.67
CA ARG A 20 -14.61 -8.33 -17.72
C ARG A 20 -13.55 -7.27 -17.86
N LYS A 21 -13.95 -6.05 -18.26
CA LYS A 21 -13.08 -4.89 -18.26
C LYS A 21 -12.78 -4.47 -16.82
N ALA A 22 -11.52 -4.49 -16.44
CA ALA A 22 -11.05 -4.20 -15.09
C ALA A 22 -10.43 -2.81 -14.95
N LEU A 23 -9.77 -2.30 -16.01
CA LEU A 23 -9.24 -0.94 -16.08
C LEU A 23 -9.69 -0.28 -17.36
N SER A 24 -9.99 1.01 -17.29
CA SER A 24 -10.50 1.81 -18.40
C SER A 24 -9.85 3.17 -18.41
N ASP A 25 -8.92 3.39 -19.36
CA ASP A 25 -8.22 4.65 -19.57
C ASP A 25 -7.58 5.22 -18.30
N VAL A 26 -6.85 4.37 -17.56
CA VAL A 26 -6.21 4.76 -16.30
C VAL A 26 -4.87 5.43 -16.59
N SER A 27 -4.75 6.69 -16.19
CA SER A 27 -3.49 7.45 -16.24
C SER A 27 -3.22 8.01 -14.84
N LEU A 28 -2.03 7.74 -14.30
CA LEU A 28 -1.59 8.26 -13.01
C LEU A 28 -0.06 8.22 -12.89
N THR A 29 0.46 8.99 -11.95
CA THR A 29 1.89 9.00 -11.61
C THR A 29 2.05 8.73 -10.13
N ILE A 30 2.97 7.85 -9.75
CA ILE A 30 3.42 7.63 -8.38
C ILE A 30 4.83 8.21 -8.29
N GLU A 31 4.96 9.31 -7.57
CA GLU A 31 6.25 9.98 -7.41
C GLU A 31 7.19 9.18 -6.50
N ALA A 32 8.48 9.17 -6.83
CA ALA A 32 9.47 8.55 -5.95
C ALA A 32 9.54 9.29 -4.62
N GLY A 33 9.63 8.53 -3.53
CA GLY A 33 9.65 9.09 -2.17
C GLY A 33 8.29 9.61 -1.70
N SER A 34 7.16 9.12 -2.28
CA SER A 34 5.82 9.39 -1.77
C SER A 34 5.26 8.20 -1.00
N PHE A 35 4.38 8.46 -0.06
CA PHE A 35 3.49 7.46 0.53
C PHE A 35 2.09 7.63 -0.09
N THR A 36 1.81 6.84 -1.13
CA THR A 36 0.55 6.92 -1.88
C THR A 36 -0.43 5.84 -1.44
N ALA A 37 -1.64 6.21 -1.04
CA ALA A 37 -2.72 5.28 -0.79
C ALA A 37 -3.61 5.10 -2.02
N LEU A 38 -4.08 3.87 -2.23
CA LEU A 38 -5.03 3.51 -3.26
C LEU A 38 -6.29 2.93 -2.61
N ALA A 39 -7.41 3.64 -2.72
CA ALA A 39 -8.69 3.26 -2.14
C ALA A 39 -9.77 3.01 -3.20
N GLY A 40 -10.86 2.36 -2.81
CA GLY A 40 -12.01 2.03 -3.66
C GLY A 40 -12.71 0.79 -3.16
N HIS A 41 -13.97 0.59 -3.55
CA HIS A 41 -14.72 -0.62 -3.18
C HIS A 41 -14.12 -1.88 -3.82
N THR A 42 -14.54 -3.05 -3.34
CA THR A 42 -14.16 -4.35 -3.94
C THR A 42 -14.61 -4.40 -5.41
N GLY A 43 -13.69 -4.80 -6.29
CA GLY A 43 -13.95 -4.84 -7.73
C GLY A 43 -13.77 -3.51 -8.47
N SER A 44 -13.30 -2.44 -7.81
CA SER A 44 -13.01 -1.16 -8.48
C SER A 44 -11.77 -1.16 -9.38
N GLY A 45 -10.94 -2.23 -9.35
CA GLY A 45 -9.76 -2.38 -10.20
C GLY A 45 -8.41 -2.19 -9.49
N LYS A 46 -8.38 -1.93 -8.16
CA LYS A 46 -7.15 -1.67 -7.39
C LYS A 46 -6.09 -2.77 -7.54
N SER A 47 -6.44 -4.02 -7.21
CA SER A 47 -5.50 -5.14 -7.29
C SER A 47 -5.04 -5.40 -8.72
N THR A 48 -5.89 -5.14 -9.73
CA THR A 48 -5.50 -5.18 -11.13
C THR A 48 -4.49 -4.08 -11.44
N LEU A 49 -4.75 -2.86 -10.98
CA LEU A 49 -3.86 -1.71 -11.20
C LEU A 49 -2.47 -1.95 -10.60
N VAL A 50 -2.40 -2.39 -9.34
CA VAL A 50 -1.10 -2.58 -8.67
C VAL A 50 -0.28 -3.70 -9.31
N GLN A 51 -0.90 -4.73 -9.91
CA GLN A 51 -0.20 -5.77 -10.66
C GLN A 51 0.40 -5.28 -11.97
N HIS A 52 -0.03 -4.14 -12.50
CA HIS A 52 0.63 -3.49 -13.63
C HIS A 52 1.90 -2.75 -13.20
N LEU A 53 1.98 -2.27 -11.95
CA LEU A 53 3.12 -1.48 -11.47
C LEU A 53 4.45 -2.28 -11.49
N ASN A 54 4.40 -3.58 -11.24
CA ASN A 54 5.57 -4.48 -11.30
C ASN A 54 5.65 -5.29 -12.60
N GLY A 55 4.69 -5.10 -13.51
CA GLY A 55 4.61 -5.80 -14.80
C GLY A 55 4.23 -7.27 -14.68
N LEU A 56 3.52 -7.67 -13.62
CA LEU A 56 2.90 -9.00 -13.50
C LEU A 56 1.76 -9.14 -14.51
N LEU A 57 0.95 -8.09 -14.65
CA LEU A 57 -0.01 -7.96 -15.74
C LEU A 57 0.53 -7.02 -16.81
N GLN A 58 0.23 -7.33 -18.07
CA GLN A 58 0.50 -6.47 -19.21
C GLN A 58 -0.81 -5.80 -19.64
N PRO A 59 -0.87 -4.50 -19.84
CA PRO A 59 -2.09 -3.83 -20.28
C PRO A 59 -2.46 -4.22 -21.72
N ASP A 60 -3.76 -4.19 -22.03
CA ASP A 60 -4.27 -4.37 -23.40
C ASP A 60 -3.87 -3.18 -24.29
N SER A 61 -3.89 -1.98 -23.71
CA SER A 61 -3.41 -0.73 -24.32
C SER A 61 -2.79 0.18 -23.26
N GLY A 62 -1.99 1.14 -23.70
CA GLY A 62 -1.26 2.04 -22.82
C GLY A 62 0.15 1.57 -22.49
N THR A 63 0.79 2.25 -21.54
CA THR A 63 2.21 2.01 -21.20
C THR A 63 2.45 2.23 -19.71
N VAL A 64 3.24 1.36 -19.12
CA VAL A 64 3.73 1.50 -17.73
C VAL A 64 5.23 1.77 -17.77
N LEU A 65 5.62 2.92 -17.21
CA LEU A 65 7.01 3.35 -17.11
C LEU A 65 7.44 3.30 -15.64
N VAL A 66 8.56 2.65 -15.36
CA VAL A 66 9.22 2.69 -14.05
C VAL A 66 10.57 3.38 -14.25
N ASP A 67 10.76 4.52 -13.60
CA ASP A 67 11.94 5.40 -13.76
C ASP A 67 12.25 5.71 -15.25
N GLY A 68 11.20 5.96 -16.04
CA GLY A 68 11.30 6.23 -17.49
C GLY A 68 11.46 5.00 -18.37
N THR A 69 11.66 3.80 -17.79
CA THR A 69 11.79 2.55 -18.52
C THR A 69 10.42 1.89 -18.72
N ASP A 70 10.07 1.63 -19.96
CA ASP A 70 8.85 0.87 -20.32
C ASP A 70 8.99 -0.60 -19.91
N ILE A 71 8.26 -0.99 -18.87
CA ILE A 71 8.30 -2.36 -18.34
C ILE A 71 7.48 -3.37 -19.17
N GLY A 72 6.69 -2.92 -20.13
CA GLY A 72 6.03 -3.79 -21.11
C GLY A 72 7.01 -4.39 -22.14
N LYS A 73 8.14 -3.75 -22.35
CA LYS A 73 9.16 -4.21 -23.31
C LYS A 73 9.97 -5.38 -22.76
N LYS A 74 10.56 -6.14 -23.69
CA LYS A 74 11.54 -7.19 -23.36
C LYS A 74 12.95 -6.56 -23.26
N GLY A 75 13.79 -7.10 -22.37
CA GLY A 75 15.19 -6.67 -22.26
C GLY A 75 15.68 -6.54 -20.83
N ALA A 76 16.97 -6.30 -20.66
CA ALA A 76 17.63 -6.21 -19.36
C ALA A 76 17.16 -5.02 -18.55
N GLU A 77 16.97 -3.86 -19.19
CA GLU A 77 16.52 -2.62 -18.53
C GLU A 77 15.09 -2.78 -17.98
N ALA A 78 14.16 -3.30 -18.76
CA ALA A 78 12.80 -3.56 -18.29
C ALA A 78 12.78 -4.58 -17.13
N LYS A 79 13.62 -5.62 -17.20
CA LYS A 79 13.76 -6.61 -16.12
C LYS A 79 14.32 -5.96 -14.84
N LYS A 80 15.32 -5.07 -14.97
CA LYS A 80 15.87 -4.31 -13.85
C LYS A 80 14.82 -3.36 -13.24
N ALA A 81 14.07 -2.63 -14.08
CA ALA A 81 13.01 -1.75 -13.64
C ALA A 81 11.90 -2.50 -12.88
N LYS A 82 11.43 -3.64 -13.39
CA LYS A 82 10.47 -4.51 -12.67
C LYS A 82 10.96 -4.95 -11.30
N ARG A 83 12.24 -5.29 -11.17
CA ARG A 83 12.84 -5.73 -9.89
C ARG A 83 12.92 -4.61 -8.85
N SER A 84 12.86 -3.34 -9.26
CA SER A 84 12.81 -2.21 -8.32
C SER A 84 11.44 -2.04 -7.65
N VAL A 85 10.41 -2.76 -8.13
CA VAL A 85 9.05 -2.73 -7.59
C VAL A 85 8.79 -4.04 -6.84
N GLY A 86 8.88 -4.00 -5.53
CA GLY A 86 8.46 -5.10 -4.66
C GLY A 86 6.95 -5.08 -4.47
N MET A 87 6.32 -6.24 -4.46
CA MET A 87 4.87 -6.36 -4.30
C MET A 87 4.52 -7.39 -3.24
N VAL A 88 3.75 -6.95 -2.26
CA VAL A 88 3.09 -7.78 -1.26
C VAL A 88 1.63 -7.93 -1.67
N PHE A 89 1.23 -9.15 -2.03
CA PHE A 89 -0.15 -9.45 -2.43
C PHE A 89 -1.09 -9.57 -1.24
N GLN A 90 -2.38 -9.53 -1.52
CA GLN A 90 -3.39 -9.91 -0.53
C GLN A 90 -3.16 -11.39 -0.12
N TYR A 91 -3.14 -11.66 1.19
CA TYR A 91 -2.78 -12.99 1.76
C TYR A 91 -1.38 -13.49 1.34
N PRO A 92 -0.32 -12.70 1.61
CA PRO A 92 1.03 -13.03 1.16
C PRO A 92 1.58 -14.31 1.81
N GLU A 93 1.00 -14.73 2.94
CA GLU A 93 1.31 -15.98 3.63
C GLU A 93 1.06 -17.24 2.80
N HIS A 94 0.27 -17.18 1.74
CA HIS A 94 0.06 -18.29 0.81
C HIS A 94 1.23 -18.47 -0.17
N GLN A 95 2.17 -17.53 -0.18
CA GLN A 95 3.35 -17.58 -1.05
C GLN A 95 4.57 -18.22 -0.38
N LEU A 96 4.46 -18.56 0.92
CA LEU A 96 5.52 -19.26 1.65
C LEU A 96 5.55 -20.73 1.25
N PHE A 97 6.73 -21.26 0.88
CA PHE A 97 6.88 -22.61 0.33
C PHE A 97 8.16 -23.32 0.77
N GLU A 98 9.13 -22.61 1.35
CA GLU A 98 10.39 -23.19 1.78
C GLU A 98 10.27 -23.95 3.11
N GLU A 99 11.27 -24.76 3.43
CA GLU A 99 11.31 -25.56 4.65
C GLU A 99 11.44 -24.69 5.91
N THR A 100 12.15 -23.56 5.80
CA THR A 100 12.41 -22.64 6.91
C THR A 100 12.12 -21.19 6.51
N VAL A 101 11.77 -20.36 7.50
CA VAL A 101 11.53 -18.92 7.33
C VAL A 101 12.74 -18.21 6.71
N GLU A 102 13.94 -18.55 7.19
CA GLU A 102 15.18 -17.96 6.68
C GLU A 102 15.40 -18.29 5.20
N LYS A 103 15.18 -19.55 4.78
CA LYS A 103 15.29 -19.95 3.37
C LYS A 103 14.24 -19.25 2.51
N ASP A 104 13.02 -19.10 3.01
CA ASP A 104 11.94 -18.45 2.28
C ASP A 104 12.27 -16.96 2.03
N VAL A 105 12.71 -16.24 3.06
CA VAL A 105 13.14 -14.84 2.94
C VAL A 105 14.40 -14.70 2.07
N ALA A 106 15.32 -15.68 2.13
CA ALA A 106 16.53 -15.69 1.31
C ALA A 106 16.27 -15.99 -0.17
N PHE A 107 15.12 -16.54 -0.53
CA PHE A 107 14.84 -16.99 -1.88
C PHE A 107 15.01 -15.88 -2.93
N GLY A 108 14.41 -14.72 -2.70
CA GLY A 108 14.51 -13.56 -3.58
C GLY A 108 15.96 -13.06 -3.76
N PRO A 109 16.67 -12.71 -2.68
CA PRO A 109 18.09 -12.33 -2.72
C PRO A 109 18.98 -13.34 -3.43
N THR A 110 18.76 -14.64 -3.21
CA THR A 110 19.50 -15.72 -3.90
C THR A 110 19.27 -15.68 -5.42
N ARG A 111 18.02 -15.46 -5.85
CA ARG A 111 17.67 -15.32 -7.29
C ARG A 111 18.21 -14.04 -7.93
N LEU A 112 18.57 -13.03 -7.12
CA LEU A 112 19.31 -11.86 -7.60
C LEU A 112 20.80 -12.15 -7.82
N GLY A 113 21.32 -13.26 -7.33
CA GLY A 113 22.74 -13.65 -7.44
C GLY A 113 23.63 -12.89 -6.46
N LEU A 114 23.12 -12.50 -5.31
CA LEU A 114 23.88 -11.81 -4.25
C LEU A 114 24.85 -12.79 -3.57
N SER A 115 25.90 -12.25 -2.95
CA SER A 115 26.82 -13.03 -2.13
C SER A 115 26.13 -13.60 -0.88
N ALA A 116 26.66 -14.69 -0.32
CA ALA A 116 26.10 -15.31 0.89
C ALA A 116 26.03 -14.33 2.06
N GLN A 117 27.04 -13.46 2.22
CA GLN A 117 27.05 -12.44 3.26
C GLN A 117 25.94 -11.41 3.06
N GLU A 118 25.75 -10.89 1.84
CA GLU A 118 24.68 -9.94 1.54
C GLU A 118 23.30 -10.56 1.74
N ILE A 119 23.12 -11.84 1.40
CA ILE A 119 21.87 -12.57 1.63
C ILE A 119 21.59 -12.63 3.14
N GLU A 120 22.56 -13.06 3.95
CA GLU A 120 22.42 -13.16 5.40
C GLU A 120 22.06 -11.80 6.03
N GLU A 121 22.75 -10.72 5.64
CA GLU A 121 22.49 -9.37 6.12
C GLU A 121 21.07 -8.90 5.77
N ARG A 122 20.63 -9.13 4.54
CA ARG A 122 19.30 -8.74 4.07
C ARG A 122 18.18 -9.55 4.74
N VAL A 123 18.37 -10.83 4.92
CA VAL A 123 17.43 -11.72 5.60
C VAL A 123 17.27 -11.30 7.06
N ARG A 124 18.39 -11.08 7.76
CA ARG A 124 18.37 -10.61 9.14
C ARG A 124 17.63 -9.29 9.27
N ALA A 125 18.01 -8.28 8.49
CA ALA A 125 17.39 -6.96 8.53
C ALA A 125 15.88 -7.03 8.21
N ALA A 126 15.48 -7.81 7.21
CA ALA A 126 14.07 -7.95 6.83
C ALA A 126 13.23 -8.66 7.90
N LEU A 127 13.77 -9.71 8.53
CA LEU A 127 13.09 -10.43 9.60
C LEU A 127 13.01 -9.59 10.89
N ASP A 128 14.07 -8.87 11.25
CA ASP A 128 14.08 -7.95 12.39
C ASP A 128 13.09 -6.80 12.16
N PHE A 129 13.00 -6.27 10.94
CA PHE A 129 12.03 -5.25 10.57
C PHE A 129 10.59 -5.68 10.85
N VAL A 130 10.22 -6.92 10.55
CA VAL A 130 8.87 -7.42 10.78
C VAL A 130 8.68 -8.02 12.19
N GLY A 131 9.68 -7.91 13.08
CA GLY A 131 9.62 -8.43 14.45
C GLY A 131 9.62 -9.96 14.53
N LEU A 132 10.39 -10.61 13.67
CA LEU A 132 10.63 -12.05 13.63
C LEU A 132 12.15 -12.34 13.61
N PRO A 133 12.90 -12.09 14.72
CA PRO A 133 14.34 -12.22 14.71
C PRO A 133 14.80 -13.62 14.26
N VAL A 134 15.84 -13.67 13.42
CA VAL A 134 16.38 -14.91 12.83
C VAL A 134 16.71 -15.95 13.89
N SER A 135 17.30 -15.52 15.03
CA SER A 135 17.69 -16.40 16.12
C SER A 135 16.53 -17.22 16.70
N GLU A 136 15.32 -16.70 16.61
CA GLU A 136 14.11 -17.36 17.14
C GLU A 136 13.28 -18.03 16.05
N PHE A 137 13.14 -17.38 14.88
CA PHE A 137 12.21 -17.78 13.84
C PHE A 137 12.88 -18.37 12.61
N GLY A 138 14.17 -18.09 12.36
CA GLY A 138 14.84 -18.42 11.12
C GLY A 138 14.78 -19.92 10.77
N ALA A 139 15.06 -20.78 11.73
CA ALA A 139 15.05 -22.25 11.53
C ALA A 139 13.64 -22.89 11.60
N ARG A 140 12.61 -22.13 11.97
CA ARG A 140 11.23 -22.66 12.05
C ARG A 140 10.65 -22.85 10.67
N SER A 141 9.80 -23.87 10.53
CA SER A 141 8.97 -24.00 9.33
C SER A 141 7.96 -22.85 9.25
N PRO A 142 7.78 -22.20 8.09
CA PRO A 142 6.72 -21.19 7.90
C PRO A 142 5.33 -21.72 8.30
N PHE A 143 5.08 -22.99 8.07
CA PHE A 143 3.80 -23.63 8.38
C PHE A 143 3.54 -23.84 9.89
N ALA A 144 4.59 -23.77 10.72
CA ALA A 144 4.49 -23.80 12.18
C ALA A 144 4.21 -22.44 12.82
N LEU A 145 4.20 -21.36 12.03
CA LEU A 145 3.94 -19.99 12.48
C LEU A 145 2.44 -19.73 12.60
N SER A 146 2.06 -18.78 13.47
CA SER A 146 0.70 -18.21 13.46
C SER A 146 0.41 -17.47 12.13
N GLY A 147 -0.87 -17.25 11.80
CA GLY A 147 -1.25 -16.54 10.59
C GLY A 147 -0.58 -15.15 10.46
N GLY A 148 -0.58 -14.37 11.53
CA GLY A 148 0.08 -13.06 11.55
C GLY A 148 1.61 -13.15 11.44
N GLN A 149 2.24 -14.18 12.01
CA GLN A 149 3.67 -14.42 11.84
C GLN A 149 4.01 -14.82 10.41
N ARG A 150 3.21 -15.72 9.80
CA ARG A 150 3.37 -16.10 8.37
C ARG A 150 3.29 -14.88 7.46
N ARG A 151 2.27 -14.02 7.66
CA ARG A 151 2.11 -12.79 6.88
C ARG A 151 3.33 -11.89 7.00
N ARG A 152 3.84 -11.67 8.20
CA ARG A 152 5.05 -10.87 8.44
C ARG A 152 6.29 -11.50 7.81
N ALA A 153 6.44 -12.82 7.85
CA ALA A 153 7.53 -13.52 7.17
C ALA A 153 7.47 -13.33 5.64
N ALA A 154 6.29 -13.41 5.03
CA ALA A 154 6.11 -13.16 3.60
C ALA A 154 6.43 -11.71 3.21
N ILE A 155 6.04 -10.73 4.04
CA ILE A 155 6.44 -9.32 3.86
C ILE A 155 7.96 -9.18 3.93
N ALA A 156 8.63 -9.85 4.88
CA ALA A 156 10.09 -9.84 4.98
C ALA A 156 10.76 -10.36 3.70
N GLY A 157 10.21 -11.38 3.04
CA GLY A 157 10.70 -11.89 1.77
C GLY A 157 10.73 -10.83 0.66
N VAL A 158 9.75 -9.93 0.63
CA VAL A 158 9.74 -8.80 -0.31
C VAL A 158 10.71 -7.71 0.11
N LEU A 159 10.78 -7.39 1.41
CA LEU A 159 11.70 -6.37 1.93
C LEU A 159 13.18 -6.74 1.76
N ALA A 160 13.52 -8.03 1.83
CA ALA A 160 14.88 -8.53 1.60
C ALA A 160 15.41 -8.24 0.18
N LEU A 161 14.53 -7.98 -0.79
CA LEU A 161 14.89 -7.53 -2.12
C LEU A 161 15.37 -6.08 -2.14
N LYS A 162 15.11 -5.29 -1.08
CA LYS A 162 15.37 -3.84 -0.99
C LYS A 162 14.76 -3.09 -2.17
N PRO A 163 13.43 -3.18 -2.37
CA PRO A 163 12.78 -2.50 -3.48
C PRO A 163 12.81 -0.98 -3.30
N ARG A 164 12.86 -0.24 -4.41
CA ARG A 164 12.69 1.22 -4.40
C ARG A 164 11.22 1.63 -4.22
N TYR A 165 10.32 0.84 -4.82
CA TYR A 165 8.88 1.00 -4.74
C TYR A 165 8.32 -0.24 -4.06
N LEU A 166 7.63 -0.05 -2.95
CA LEU A 166 6.99 -1.14 -2.21
C LEU A 166 5.48 -0.99 -2.33
N VAL A 167 4.87 -1.92 -3.05
CA VAL A 167 3.43 -2.00 -3.25
C VAL A 167 2.86 -3.04 -2.29
N LEU A 168 1.87 -2.65 -1.49
CA LEU A 168 1.24 -3.53 -0.51
C LEU A 168 -0.28 -3.56 -0.77
N ASP A 169 -0.79 -4.73 -1.12
CA ASP A 169 -2.23 -4.94 -1.34
C ASP A 169 -2.86 -5.50 -0.05
N GLU A 170 -3.55 -4.64 0.71
CA GLU A 170 -4.22 -4.98 1.97
C GLU A 170 -3.29 -5.67 3.01
N PRO A 171 -2.11 -5.11 3.35
CA PRO A 171 -1.11 -5.82 4.17
C PRO A 171 -1.57 -6.08 5.61
N THR A 172 -2.53 -5.31 6.10
CA THR A 172 -3.06 -5.40 7.48
C THR A 172 -4.28 -6.30 7.61
N ALA A 173 -4.87 -6.77 6.50
CA ALA A 173 -6.05 -7.64 6.56
C ALA A 173 -5.78 -8.91 7.38
N GLY A 174 -6.64 -9.20 8.37
CA GLY A 174 -6.50 -10.38 9.25
C GLY A 174 -5.43 -10.27 10.34
N LEU A 175 -4.76 -9.12 10.49
CA LEU A 175 -3.97 -8.81 11.68
C LEU A 175 -4.87 -8.22 12.77
N ASP A 176 -4.46 -8.41 14.04
CA ASP A 176 -5.08 -7.66 15.12
C ASP A 176 -4.71 -6.16 15.04
N PRO A 177 -5.51 -5.27 15.67
CA PRO A 177 -5.29 -3.82 15.55
C PRO A 177 -3.90 -3.35 15.97
N ARG A 178 -3.30 -3.99 17.00
CA ARG A 178 -1.97 -3.64 17.49
C ARG A 178 -0.87 -4.06 16.50
N ALA A 179 -0.98 -5.25 15.92
CA ALA A 179 -0.05 -5.73 14.91
C ALA A 179 -0.16 -4.90 13.61
N SER A 180 -1.39 -4.51 13.23
CA SER A 180 -1.64 -3.63 12.08
C SER A 180 -0.97 -2.27 12.26
N ALA A 181 -1.20 -1.61 13.39
CA ALA A 181 -0.61 -0.31 13.69
C ALA A 181 0.93 -0.39 13.74
N ALA A 182 1.50 -1.45 14.34
CA ALA A 182 2.94 -1.65 14.40
C ALA A 182 3.56 -1.86 13.01
N LEU A 183 2.89 -2.60 12.12
CA LEU A 183 3.36 -2.79 10.74
C LEU A 183 3.35 -1.48 9.97
N LEU A 184 2.24 -0.73 10.02
CA LEU A 184 2.11 0.55 9.30
C LEU A 184 3.10 1.60 9.81
N ALA A 185 3.31 1.69 11.13
CA ALA A 185 4.31 2.58 11.71
C ALA A 185 5.72 2.26 11.20
N ARG A 186 6.11 0.98 11.14
CA ARG A 186 7.39 0.57 10.57
C ARG A 186 7.52 0.85 9.08
N LEU A 187 6.44 0.72 8.32
CA LEU A 187 6.43 1.08 6.90
C LEU A 187 6.61 2.60 6.72
N ALA A 188 6.02 3.41 7.59
CA ALA A 188 6.24 4.86 7.61
C ALA A 188 7.69 5.20 7.97
N GLU A 189 8.28 4.54 8.97
CA GLU A 189 9.70 4.70 9.30
C GLU A 189 10.61 4.35 8.10
N LEU A 190 10.33 3.25 7.40
CA LEU A 190 11.07 2.84 6.19
C LEU A 190 10.96 3.89 5.08
N HIS A 191 9.78 4.47 4.92
CA HIS A 191 9.55 5.55 3.97
C HIS A 191 10.34 6.81 4.33
N GLU A 192 10.24 7.27 5.59
CA GLU A 192 10.88 8.50 6.07
C GLU A 192 12.40 8.41 6.12
N GLN A 193 12.96 7.27 6.56
CA GLN A 193 14.39 7.11 6.78
C GLN A 193 15.14 6.65 5.54
N ASP A 194 14.56 5.71 4.78
CA ASP A 194 15.24 5.11 3.62
C ASP A 194 14.72 5.64 2.27
N GLY A 195 13.70 6.52 2.29
CA GLY A 195 13.12 7.12 1.08
C GLY A 195 12.41 6.11 0.18
N VAL A 196 11.99 4.97 0.71
CA VAL A 196 11.24 3.96 -0.03
C VAL A 196 9.88 4.52 -0.42
N THR A 197 9.54 4.44 -1.68
CA THR A 197 8.19 4.82 -2.16
C THR A 197 7.21 3.75 -1.76
N ILE A 198 6.12 4.12 -1.08
CA ILE A 198 5.09 3.19 -0.64
C ILE A 198 3.80 3.40 -1.43
N VAL A 199 3.23 2.30 -1.93
CA VAL A 199 1.87 2.25 -2.49
C VAL A 199 1.05 1.30 -1.63
N LEU A 200 0.17 1.87 -0.81
CA LEU A 200 -0.68 1.14 0.12
C LEU A 200 -2.10 1.01 -0.44
N VAL A 201 -2.50 -0.19 -0.81
CA VAL A 201 -3.92 -0.46 -1.07
C VAL A 201 -4.58 -0.75 0.28
N SER A 202 -5.58 0.04 0.64
CA SER A 202 -6.34 -0.15 1.87
C SER A 202 -7.79 0.32 1.71
N HIS A 203 -8.67 -0.27 2.48
CA HIS A 203 -10.04 0.20 2.68
C HIS A 203 -10.22 0.91 4.03
N ASN A 204 -9.18 0.95 4.86
CA ASN A 204 -9.19 1.68 6.14
C ASN A 204 -8.81 3.15 5.92
N MET A 205 -9.81 4.03 5.97
CA MET A 205 -9.60 5.45 5.75
C MET A 205 -8.83 6.15 6.87
N ASP A 206 -8.90 5.62 8.09
CA ASP A 206 -8.14 6.17 9.23
C ASP A 206 -6.63 5.92 9.04
N ASP A 207 -6.24 4.71 8.58
CA ASP A 207 -4.85 4.41 8.23
C ASP A 207 -4.35 5.30 7.08
N ILE A 208 -5.17 5.45 6.03
CA ILE A 208 -4.86 6.32 4.90
C ILE A 208 -4.65 7.77 5.34
N ALA A 209 -5.54 8.28 6.18
CA ALA A 209 -5.47 9.64 6.70
C ALA A 209 -4.21 9.90 7.52
N HIS A 210 -3.73 8.87 8.22
CA HIS A 210 -2.58 8.98 9.10
C HIS A 210 -1.23 8.87 8.39
N TYR A 211 -1.12 8.01 7.36
CA TYR A 211 0.17 7.67 6.77
C TYR A 211 0.38 8.20 5.35
N ALA A 212 -0.69 8.47 4.58
CA ALA A 212 -0.53 8.80 3.18
C ALA A 212 -0.36 10.29 2.92
N ASP A 213 0.59 10.64 2.03
CA ASP A 213 0.74 11.99 1.48
C ASP A 213 -0.27 12.24 0.36
N ARG A 214 -0.66 11.18 -0.33
CA ARG A 214 -1.54 11.23 -1.50
C ARG A 214 -2.52 10.06 -1.49
N LEU A 215 -3.77 10.37 -1.82
CA LEU A 215 -4.84 9.39 -1.94
C LEU A 215 -5.35 9.35 -3.38
N ILE A 216 -5.40 8.15 -3.94
CA ILE A 216 -6.01 7.86 -5.25
C ILE A 216 -7.24 7.00 -4.99
N VAL A 217 -8.40 7.41 -5.51
CA VAL A 217 -9.65 6.67 -5.39
C VAL A 217 -10.03 6.07 -6.74
N MET A 218 -10.25 4.76 -6.74
CA MET A 218 -10.72 4.02 -7.91
C MET A 218 -12.19 3.66 -7.79
N HIS A 219 -12.92 3.88 -8.88
CA HIS A 219 -14.29 3.41 -9.05
C HIS A 219 -14.49 2.89 -10.48
N ALA A 220 -15.12 1.71 -10.60
CA ALA A 220 -15.46 1.09 -11.90
C ALA A 220 -14.30 1.06 -12.91
N GLY A 221 -13.08 0.72 -12.45
CA GLY A 221 -11.89 0.61 -13.30
C GLY A 221 -11.26 1.95 -13.70
N ARG A 222 -11.63 3.06 -13.09
CA ARG A 222 -11.12 4.41 -13.37
C ARG A 222 -10.61 5.08 -12.10
N VAL A 223 -9.69 6.02 -12.25
CA VAL A 223 -9.36 6.98 -11.17
C VAL A 223 -10.44 8.07 -11.17
N THR A 224 -11.12 8.23 -10.05
CA THR A 224 -12.21 9.21 -9.90
C THR A 224 -11.82 10.41 -9.05
N LEU A 225 -10.96 10.20 -8.03
CA LEU A 225 -10.44 11.24 -7.17
C LEU A 225 -8.95 11.03 -6.96
N GLU A 226 -8.20 12.11 -6.85
CA GLU A 226 -6.78 12.10 -6.59
C GLU A 226 -6.38 13.42 -5.95
N GLY A 227 -5.56 13.38 -4.92
CA GLY A 227 -5.06 14.55 -4.21
C GLY A 227 -4.50 14.24 -2.85
N ALA A 228 -4.23 15.28 -2.06
CA ALA A 228 -3.93 15.09 -0.64
C ALA A 228 -5.13 14.46 0.08
N PRO A 229 -4.92 13.59 1.08
CA PRO A 229 -6.02 12.96 1.81
C PRO A 229 -7.05 13.98 2.31
N ARG A 230 -6.59 15.14 2.81
CA ARG A 230 -7.46 16.23 3.23
C ARG A 230 -8.43 16.68 2.11
N GLU A 231 -7.95 16.86 0.90
CA GLU A 231 -8.78 17.32 -0.22
C GLU A 231 -9.79 16.27 -0.64
N VAL A 232 -9.34 15.01 -0.70
CA VAL A 232 -10.17 13.88 -1.13
C VAL A 232 -11.27 13.59 -0.10
N PHE A 233 -10.97 13.63 1.20
CA PHE A 233 -11.97 13.33 2.24
C PHE A 233 -13.08 14.37 2.34
N PHE A 234 -12.82 15.62 1.95
CA PHE A 234 -13.85 16.65 1.89
C PHE A 234 -14.67 16.67 0.60
N ALA A 235 -14.26 15.90 -0.42
CA ALA A 235 -15.07 15.69 -1.63
C ALA A 235 -16.15 14.60 -1.41
N LYS A 236 -17.00 14.79 -0.39
CA LYS A 236 -17.93 13.77 0.16
C LYS A 236 -18.82 13.12 -0.89
N GLU A 237 -19.42 13.90 -1.78
CA GLU A 237 -20.33 13.39 -2.82
C GLU A 237 -19.60 12.43 -3.74
N ARG A 238 -18.42 12.82 -4.23
CA ARG A 238 -17.60 11.99 -5.10
C ARG A 238 -17.03 10.77 -4.39
N LEU A 239 -16.72 10.89 -3.08
CA LEU A 239 -16.28 9.78 -2.26
C LEU A 239 -17.41 8.76 -2.07
N ALA A 240 -18.65 9.25 -1.82
CA ALA A 240 -19.85 8.42 -1.68
C ALA A 240 -20.21 7.72 -3.00
N GLU A 241 -20.06 8.38 -4.16
CA GLU A 241 -20.20 7.76 -5.48
C GLU A 241 -19.23 6.59 -5.68
N ALA A 242 -18.02 6.69 -5.14
CA ALA A 242 -17.04 5.61 -5.13
C ALA A 242 -17.33 4.52 -4.07
N GLY A 243 -18.41 4.65 -3.31
CA GLY A 243 -18.79 3.72 -2.22
C GLY A 243 -17.89 3.82 -1.00
N LEU A 244 -17.27 4.98 -0.78
CA LEU A 244 -16.35 5.24 0.33
C LEU A 244 -16.91 6.33 1.27
N ARG A 245 -16.37 6.40 2.48
CA ARG A 245 -16.64 7.44 3.46
C ARG A 245 -15.34 8.07 3.93
N ALA A 246 -15.41 9.28 4.45
CA ALA A 246 -14.28 9.89 5.14
C ALA A 246 -13.92 9.11 6.41
N PRO A 247 -12.72 9.33 7.00
CA PRO A 247 -12.37 8.81 8.31
C PRO A 247 -13.41 9.17 9.36
N HIS A 248 -13.68 8.27 10.31
CA HIS A 248 -14.68 8.48 11.37
C HIS A 248 -14.44 9.78 12.16
N LEU A 249 -13.17 10.10 12.42
CA LEU A 249 -12.81 11.32 13.13
C LEU A 249 -13.21 12.58 12.33
N VAL A 250 -12.98 12.56 11.02
CA VAL A 250 -13.37 13.69 10.14
C VAL A 250 -14.90 13.87 10.14
N GLU A 251 -15.66 12.79 10.00
CA GLU A 251 -17.13 12.81 10.06
C GLU A 251 -17.60 13.36 11.41
N LEU A 252 -17.05 12.90 12.53
CA LEU A 252 -17.38 13.39 13.87
C LEU A 252 -17.10 14.89 14.03
N LEU A 253 -15.93 15.36 13.59
CA LEU A 253 -15.58 16.78 13.72
C LEU A 253 -16.46 17.66 12.84
N GLU A 254 -16.86 17.19 11.67
CA GLU A 254 -17.82 17.90 10.84
C GLU A 254 -19.20 18.00 11.47
N GLU A 255 -19.71 16.89 12.05
CA GLU A 255 -20.98 16.93 12.81
C GLU A 255 -20.91 17.91 13.97
N LEU A 256 -19.80 17.96 14.70
CA LEU A 256 -19.61 18.91 15.79
C LEU A 256 -19.59 20.36 15.29
N ARG A 257 -18.97 20.60 14.14
CA ARG A 257 -18.98 21.92 13.47
C ARG A 257 -20.39 22.32 13.05
N GLU A 258 -21.17 21.42 12.46
CA GLU A 258 -22.57 21.65 12.09
C GLU A 258 -23.45 21.96 13.32
N LYS A 259 -23.13 21.39 14.48
CA LYS A 259 -23.77 21.69 15.77
C LYS A 259 -23.25 22.97 16.46
N GLY A 260 -22.42 23.74 15.73
CA GLY A 260 -21.98 25.08 16.17
C GLY A 260 -20.70 25.09 16.99
N LEU A 261 -19.86 24.03 16.95
CA LEU A 261 -18.50 24.12 17.46
C LEU A 261 -17.59 24.72 16.39
N ASP A 262 -16.89 25.80 16.74
CA ASP A 262 -15.87 26.41 15.85
C ASP A 262 -14.58 25.61 15.93
N LEU A 263 -14.44 24.64 15.02
CA LEU A 263 -13.24 23.78 14.86
C LEU A 263 -12.97 23.41 13.38
N ASP A 264 -11.70 23.19 13.07
CA ASP A 264 -11.30 22.63 11.78
C ASP A 264 -11.49 21.09 11.81
N PRO A 265 -12.34 20.51 10.94
CA PRO A 265 -12.59 19.06 10.93
C PRO A 265 -11.45 18.24 10.32
N ALA A 266 -10.41 18.87 9.77
CA ALA A 266 -9.29 18.17 9.13
C ALA A 266 -8.25 17.65 10.15
N ALA A 267 -8.68 16.87 11.13
CA ALA A 267 -7.80 16.14 12.03
C ALA A 267 -7.79 14.65 11.65
N PHE A 268 -6.60 14.06 11.53
CA PHE A 268 -6.41 12.69 11.08
C PHE A 268 -5.83 11.78 12.18
N GLY A 269 -5.61 12.31 13.37
CA GLY A 269 -5.17 11.56 14.54
C GLY A 269 -6.05 11.85 15.76
N THR A 270 -6.33 10.83 16.56
CA THR A 270 -7.20 10.91 17.73
C THR A 270 -6.74 12.01 18.72
N ALA A 271 -5.43 12.15 18.92
CA ALA A 271 -4.88 13.18 19.81
C ALA A 271 -5.13 14.61 19.28
N ASP A 272 -4.94 14.84 17.96
CA ASP A 272 -5.21 16.12 17.32
C ASP A 272 -6.71 16.44 17.36
N GLY A 273 -7.58 15.47 17.01
CA GLY A 273 -9.02 15.64 17.10
C GLY A 273 -9.50 15.99 18.52
N ALA A 274 -9.00 15.28 19.52
CA ALA A 274 -9.32 15.55 20.91
C ALA A 274 -8.86 16.96 21.36
N ALA A 275 -7.68 17.40 20.92
CA ALA A 275 -7.16 18.75 21.19
C ALA A 275 -8.07 19.83 20.59
N ARG A 276 -8.49 19.69 19.33
CA ARG A 276 -9.39 20.62 18.63
C ARG A 276 -10.75 20.72 19.30
N ILE A 277 -11.33 19.57 19.69
CA ILE A 277 -12.61 19.55 20.44
C ILE A 277 -12.46 20.28 21.77
N LYS A 278 -11.40 19.99 22.52
CA LYS A 278 -11.14 20.63 23.83
C LYS A 278 -10.97 22.14 23.68
N GLU A 279 -10.24 22.61 22.70
CA GLU A 279 -10.04 24.03 22.41
C GLU A 279 -11.36 24.72 22.05
N ALA A 280 -12.16 24.15 21.14
CA ALA A 280 -13.47 24.70 20.75
C ALA A 280 -14.44 24.77 21.90
N LEU A 281 -14.49 23.76 22.80
CA LEU A 281 -15.30 23.76 24.00
C LEU A 281 -14.80 24.79 25.02
N GLY A 282 -13.50 25.03 25.14
CA GLY A 282 -12.91 26.05 25.98
C GLY A 282 -13.32 27.48 25.54
N ARG A 283 -13.27 27.75 24.23
CA ARG A 283 -13.73 29.04 23.65
C ARG A 283 -15.21 29.27 23.92
N ARG A 284 -16.07 28.23 23.80
CA ARG A 284 -17.51 28.34 24.04
C ARG A 284 -17.90 28.64 25.52
N ARG A 285 -17.01 28.29 26.47
CA ARG A 285 -17.23 28.58 27.91
C ARG A 285 -16.84 30.00 28.32
N LEU A 286 -16.12 30.71 27.47
CA LEU A 286 -15.63 32.06 27.70
C LEU A 286 -16.51 33.13 27.02
N CYS A 287 -17.48 32.74 26.21
CA CYS A 287 -18.55 33.55 25.64
C CYS A 287 -19.89 33.29 26.36
#